data_63e4647a7bee3006267caac12b1fee64
#
_entry.id   63e4647a7bee3006267caac12b1fee64
#
_cell.length_a   1.000
_cell.length_b   1.000
_cell.length_c   1.000
_cell.angle_alpha   90.00
_cell.angle_beta   90.00
_cell.angle_gamma   90.00
#
_symmetry.space_group_name_H-M   'P 1'
#
loop_
_entity.id
_entity.type
_entity.pdbx_description
1 polymer ?
#
loop_
_entity_poly.entity_id
_entity_poly.type
_entity_poly.pdbx_seq_one_letter_code
_entity_poly.pdbx_strand_id
1 'polypeptide(L)'
;MQRSLVGSEMCIRDRYKVKEAKSLYPFATLPYDPYKSAIALFLSEFLYRAVREEAENRPLFAYLYHSVIWLDECREGFANFHLVFLMRLSRFLGLYPNLEDYHNGDYFDLLNACFTSSRPQLHSSYINPEEAGRLRQLMRMNYETMHLFTMNRLERTRCLNIMNEYYRLHLPDFPVLKSLEVLKELFD
;
A
#
# COMPACT_ATOMS: atom_id res chain seq x y z
N MET A 1 -29.49 -5.20 -9.54
CA MET A 1 -28.35 -5.30 -8.61
C MET A 1 -28.42 -6.66 -7.92
N GLN A 2 -27.67 -7.63 -8.42
CA GLN A 2 -27.58 -8.93 -7.76
C GLN A 2 -26.54 -8.84 -6.64
N ARG A 3 -27.01 -9.02 -5.40
CA ARG A 3 -26.13 -9.19 -4.24
C ARG A 3 -25.38 -10.51 -4.40
N SER A 4 -24.05 -10.45 -4.41
CA SER A 4 -23.22 -11.64 -4.25
C SER A 4 -23.52 -12.25 -2.88
N LEU A 5 -24.16 -13.41 -2.85
CA LEU A 5 -24.41 -14.16 -1.64
C LEU A 5 -23.11 -14.86 -1.23
N VAL A 6 -22.32 -14.19 -0.41
CA VAL A 6 -21.33 -14.85 0.42
C VAL A 6 -22.09 -15.41 1.62
N GLY A 7 -22.33 -16.72 1.66
CA GLY A 7 -22.92 -17.37 2.83
C GLY A 7 -21.93 -17.36 3.98
N SER A 8 -22.20 -16.60 5.05
CA SER A 8 -21.44 -16.65 6.28
C SER A 8 -22.25 -17.32 7.40
N GLU A 9 -21.67 -18.28 8.11
CA GLU A 9 -22.21 -18.81 9.36
C GLU A 9 -21.48 -18.22 10.55
N MET A 10 -22.23 -17.69 11.50
CA MET A 10 -21.71 -17.23 12.78
C MET A 10 -21.47 -18.44 13.70
N CYS A 11 -20.21 -18.75 14.00
CA CYS A 11 -19.84 -19.73 15.01
C CYS A 11 -19.64 -19.04 16.37
N ILE A 12 -19.95 -19.78 17.46
CA ILE A 12 -19.88 -19.33 18.87
C ILE A 12 -18.50 -18.77 19.32
N ARG A 13 -17.52 -18.65 18.42
CA ARG A 13 -16.18 -18.08 18.66
C ARG A 13 -15.87 -16.89 17.76
N ASP A 14 -16.83 -16.07 17.41
CA ASP A 14 -16.67 -14.82 16.64
C ASP A 14 -15.78 -14.93 15.36
N ARG A 15 -15.76 -16.10 14.72
CA ARG A 15 -15.04 -16.30 13.46
C ARG A 15 -16.03 -16.61 12.34
N TYR A 16 -16.14 -15.68 11.40
CA TYR A 16 -16.87 -15.94 10.15
C TYR A 16 -16.07 -16.93 9.28
N LYS A 17 -16.74 -17.97 8.80
CA LYS A 17 -16.18 -18.87 7.80
C LYS A 17 -16.81 -18.57 6.45
N VAL A 18 -15.98 -18.33 5.44
CA VAL A 18 -16.42 -18.23 4.07
C VAL A 18 -16.76 -19.64 3.58
N LYS A 19 -18.02 -19.90 3.28
CA LYS A 19 -18.49 -21.20 2.74
C LYS A 19 -18.23 -21.31 1.24
N GLU A 20 -18.43 -20.21 0.53
CA GLU A 20 -18.29 -20.15 -0.92
C GLU A 20 -17.79 -18.78 -1.33
N ALA A 21 -16.85 -18.74 -2.25
CA ALA A 21 -16.38 -17.52 -2.89
C ALA A 21 -16.38 -17.71 -4.41
N LYS A 22 -17.00 -16.78 -5.14
CA LYS A 22 -17.03 -16.78 -6.59
C LYS A 22 -16.31 -15.56 -7.13
N SER A 23 -15.34 -15.78 -8.01
CA SER A 23 -14.70 -14.68 -8.73
C SER A 23 -15.70 -14.03 -9.69
N LEU A 24 -15.88 -12.71 -9.55
CA LEU A 24 -16.72 -11.92 -10.43
C LEU A 24 -15.96 -11.37 -11.63
N TYR A 25 -14.63 -11.34 -11.56
CA TYR A 25 -13.76 -10.81 -12.60
C TYR A 25 -12.74 -11.87 -13.01
N PRO A 26 -12.72 -12.30 -14.28
CA PRO A 26 -11.72 -13.23 -14.79
C PRO A 26 -10.40 -12.49 -15.05
N PHE A 27 -9.44 -12.64 -14.15
CA PHE A 27 -8.11 -12.07 -14.34
C PHE A 27 -7.41 -12.67 -15.56
N ALA A 28 -6.89 -11.81 -16.43
CA ALA A 28 -6.25 -12.19 -17.68
C ALA A 28 -4.73 -12.29 -17.59
N THR A 29 -4.09 -11.42 -16.82
CA THR A 29 -2.63 -11.32 -16.73
C THR A 29 -2.09 -11.51 -15.33
N LEU A 30 -2.80 -11.06 -14.31
CA LEU A 30 -2.37 -11.04 -12.92
C LEU A 30 -1.91 -12.43 -12.39
N PRO A 31 -2.58 -13.56 -12.69
CA PRO A 31 -2.14 -14.88 -12.26
C PRO A 31 -0.93 -15.44 -13.03
N TYR A 32 -0.64 -14.88 -14.20
CA TYR A 32 0.35 -15.44 -15.13
C TYR A 32 1.63 -14.61 -15.24
N ASP A 33 1.56 -13.34 -14.91
CA ASP A 33 2.72 -12.45 -14.86
C ASP A 33 3.37 -12.55 -13.47
N PRO A 34 4.65 -12.99 -13.36
CA PRO A 34 5.32 -13.18 -12.08
C PRO A 34 5.45 -11.89 -11.26
N TYR A 35 5.65 -10.75 -11.92
CA TYR A 35 5.75 -9.46 -11.22
C TYR A 35 4.40 -9.02 -10.66
N LYS A 36 3.33 -9.16 -11.44
CA LYS A 36 1.97 -8.84 -10.97
C LYS A 36 1.52 -9.78 -9.86
N SER A 37 1.81 -11.07 -9.98
CA SER A 37 1.52 -12.06 -8.94
C SER A 37 2.23 -11.75 -7.64
N ALA A 38 3.51 -11.35 -7.69
CA ALA A 38 4.26 -10.96 -6.50
C ALA A 38 3.71 -9.69 -5.85
N ILE A 39 3.35 -8.68 -6.65
CA ILE A 39 2.67 -7.48 -6.15
C ILE A 39 1.35 -7.87 -5.48
N ALA A 40 0.52 -8.69 -6.11
CA ALA A 40 -0.76 -9.12 -5.56
C ALA A 40 -0.61 -9.91 -4.26
N LEU A 41 0.38 -10.81 -4.17
CA LEU A 41 0.69 -11.55 -2.95
C LEU A 41 1.10 -10.62 -1.80
N PHE A 42 2.00 -9.68 -2.08
CA PHE A 42 2.42 -8.68 -1.12
C PHE A 42 1.23 -7.83 -0.62
N LEU A 43 0.42 -7.30 -1.54
CA LEU A 43 -0.74 -6.49 -1.18
C LEU A 43 -1.81 -7.29 -0.43
N SER A 44 -1.98 -8.58 -0.74
CA SER A 44 -2.91 -9.45 -0.01
C SER A 44 -2.49 -9.64 1.45
N GLU A 45 -1.20 -9.90 1.71
CA GLU A 45 -0.67 -9.98 3.08
C GLU A 45 -0.79 -8.63 3.79
N PHE A 46 -0.42 -7.54 3.11
CA PHE A 46 -0.50 -6.19 3.64
C PHE A 46 -1.94 -5.83 4.05
N LEU A 47 -2.91 -6.01 3.16
CA LEU A 47 -4.32 -5.71 3.42
C LEU A 47 -4.90 -6.57 4.54
N TYR A 48 -4.56 -7.85 4.59
CA TYR A 48 -4.97 -8.73 5.69
C TYR A 48 -4.51 -8.21 7.06
N ARG A 49 -3.40 -7.48 7.12
CA ARG A 49 -2.87 -6.89 8.34
C ARG A 49 -3.39 -5.48 8.60
N ALA A 50 -3.54 -4.68 7.55
CA ALA A 50 -3.92 -3.27 7.66
C ALA A 50 -5.42 -3.04 7.87
N VAL A 51 -6.29 -3.96 7.35
CA VAL A 51 -7.76 -3.76 7.30
C VAL A 51 -8.49 -4.76 8.20
N ARG A 52 -7.90 -5.15 9.32
CA ARG A 52 -8.41 -6.26 10.16
C ARG A 52 -9.74 -5.98 10.86
N GLU A 53 -10.01 -4.75 11.20
CA GLU A 53 -11.13 -4.35 12.08
C GLU A 53 -12.02 -3.27 11.44
N GLU A 54 -11.90 -3.06 10.14
CA GLU A 54 -12.71 -2.07 9.45
C GLU A 54 -14.19 -2.50 9.36
N ALA A 55 -15.06 -1.60 9.74
CA ALA A 55 -16.48 -1.71 9.46
C ALA A 55 -16.72 -1.61 7.94
N GLU A 56 -17.96 -1.80 7.47
CA GLU A 56 -18.32 -1.66 6.07
C GLU A 56 -17.83 -0.31 5.50
N ASN A 57 -16.84 -0.36 4.61
CA ASN A 57 -16.25 0.82 3.98
C ASN A 57 -16.30 0.66 2.44
N ARG A 58 -17.41 1.14 1.86
CA ARG A 58 -17.65 1.05 0.41
C ARG A 58 -16.62 1.80 -0.43
N PRO A 59 -16.14 3.00 -0.06
CA PRO A 59 -15.08 3.68 -0.79
C PRO A 59 -13.77 2.90 -0.80
N LEU A 60 -13.37 2.32 0.34
CA LEU A 60 -12.19 1.46 0.42
C LEU A 60 -12.35 0.23 -0.48
N PHE A 61 -13.50 -0.45 -0.41
CA PHE A 61 -13.76 -1.62 -1.26
C PHE A 61 -13.68 -1.26 -2.76
N ALA A 62 -14.30 -0.16 -3.17
CA ALA A 62 -14.23 0.30 -4.55
C ALA A 62 -12.79 0.60 -4.98
N TYR A 63 -12.01 1.26 -4.11
CA TYR A 63 -10.60 1.52 -4.35
C TYR A 63 -9.80 0.22 -4.57
N LEU A 64 -9.96 -0.77 -3.67
CA LEU A 64 -9.26 -2.05 -3.76
C LEU A 64 -9.66 -2.79 -5.05
N TYR A 65 -10.94 -2.88 -5.34
CA TYR A 65 -11.47 -3.54 -6.52
C TYR A 65 -10.93 -2.96 -7.83
N HIS A 66 -11.02 -1.63 -7.99
CA HIS A 66 -10.51 -0.96 -9.19
C HIS A 66 -8.99 -1.02 -9.30
N SER A 67 -8.27 -0.98 -8.18
CA SER A 67 -6.80 -1.09 -8.18
C SER A 67 -6.34 -2.45 -8.69
N VAL A 68 -6.98 -3.54 -8.27
CA VAL A 68 -6.62 -4.89 -8.71
C VAL A 68 -6.93 -5.09 -10.19
N ILE A 69 -8.09 -4.61 -10.66
CA ILE A 69 -8.44 -4.64 -12.09
C ILE A 69 -7.44 -3.84 -12.89
N TRP A 70 -7.09 -2.63 -12.45
CA TRP A 70 -6.10 -1.80 -13.13
C TRP A 70 -4.76 -2.52 -13.28
N LEU A 71 -4.28 -3.20 -12.22
CA LEU A 71 -3.04 -3.97 -12.28
C LEU A 71 -3.14 -5.14 -13.29
N ASP A 72 -4.28 -5.81 -13.36
CA ASP A 72 -4.49 -6.90 -14.33
C ASP A 72 -4.47 -6.39 -15.76
N GLU A 73 -5.14 -5.28 -16.05
CA GLU A 73 -5.28 -4.71 -17.39
C GLU A 73 -4.02 -3.97 -17.87
N CYS A 74 -3.22 -3.43 -16.96
CA CYS A 74 -2.02 -2.66 -17.29
C CYS A 74 -0.97 -3.55 -17.94
N ARG A 75 -0.48 -3.17 -19.13
CA ARG A 75 0.54 -3.94 -19.86
C ARG A 75 1.96 -3.55 -19.48
N GLU A 76 2.19 -2.27 -19.22
CA GLU A 76 3.53 -1.69 -19.00
C GLU A 76 3.48 -0.59 -17.94
N GLY A 77 4.63 -0.24 -17.36
CA GLY A 77 4.75 0.91 -16.47
C GLY A 77 4.22 0.70 -15.05
N PHE A 78 3.90 -0.53 -14.64
CA PHE A 78 3.33 -0.85 -13.32
C PHE A 78 4.38 -1.07 -12.21
N ALA A 79 5.67 -0.87 -12.48
CA ALA A 79 6.73 -1.13 -11.51
C ALA A 79 6.58 -0.38 -10.17
N ASN A 80 5.95 0.80 -10.18
CA ASN A 80 5.70 1.61 -8.99
C ASN A 80 4.29 1.39 -8.40
N PHE A 81 3.49 0.47 -8.95
CA PHE A 81 2.09 0.27 -8.58
C PHE A 81 1.88 0.07 -7.07
N HIS A 82 2.66 -0.82 -6.47
CA HIS A 82 2.55 -1.14 -5.05
C HIS A 82 2.83 0.08 -4.14
N LEU A 83 3.76 0.96 -4.53
CA LEU A 83 4.04 2.20 -3.81
C LEU A 83 2.87 3.17 -3.88
N VAL A 84 2.32 3.38 -5.09
CA VAL A 84 1.14 4.23 -5.30
C VAL A 84 -0.07 3.67 -4.55
N PHE A 85 -0.25 2.35 -4.61
CA PHE A 85 -1.33 1.67 -3.90
C PHE A 85 -1.26 1.93 -2.39
N LEU A 86 -0.11 1.67 -1.77
CA LEU A 86 0.05 1.90 -0.33
C LEU A 86 -0.15 3.37 0.04
N MET A 87 0.43 4.29 -0.72
CA MET A 87 0.27 5.71 -0.45
C MET A 87 -1.18 6.17 -0.51
N ARG A 88 -1.97 5.66 -1.45
CA ARG A 88 -3.40 5.98 -1.55
C ARG A 88 -4.24 5.26 -0.50
N LEU A 89 -3.87 4.03 -0.14
CA LEU A 89 -4.53 3.28 0.93
C LEU A 89 -4.46 4.04 2.26
N SER A 90 -3.35 4.75 2.55
CA SER A 90 -3.20 5.54 3.78
C SER A 90 -4.30 6.59 3.98
N ARG A 91 -4.89 7.11 2.88
CA ARG A 91 -6.04 8.04 2.95
C ARG A 91 -7.29 7.39 3.53
N PHE A 92 -7.56 6.15 3.14
CA PHE A 92 -8.72 5.40 3.61
C PHE A 92 -8.58 4.96 5.06
N LEU A 93 -7.34 4.81 5.52
CA LEU A 93 -7.01 4.43 6.90
C LEU A 93 -6.77 5.64 7.82
N GLY A 94 -6.95 6.87 7.31
CA GLY A 94 -6.72 8.08 8.10
C GLY A 94 -5.26 8.37 8.42
N LEU A 95 -4.33 7.73 7.69
CA LEU A 95 -2.88 7.83 7.91
C LEU A 95 -2.17 8.69 6.86
N TYR A 96 -2.90 9.43 6.03
CA TYR A 96 -2.28 10.18 4.94
C TYR A 96 -1.52 11.40 5.49
N PRO A 97 -0.21 11.51 5.19
CA PRO A 97 0.60 12.62 5.68
C PRO A 97 0.15 13.96 5.12
N ASN A 98 0.28 15.04 5.91
CA ASN A 98 0.04 16.38 5.42
C ASN A 98 1.17 16.84 4.48
N LEU A 99 0.81 17.29 3.27
CA LEU A 99 1.75 17.79 2.26
C LEU A 99 1.91 19.32 2.27
N GLU A 100 0.99 20.02 2.93
CA GLU A 100 0.89 21.49 2.79
C GLU A 100 2.10 22.21 3.37
N ASP A 101 2.74 21.62 4.37
CA ASP A 101 3.85 22.23 5.11
C ASP A 101 5.24 21.82 4.58
N TYR A 102 5.33 21.15 3.43
CA TYR A 102 6.64 20.75 2.89
C TYR A 102 7.44 21.92 2.31
N HIS A 103 8.67 22.10 2.79
CA HIS A 103 9.69 22.94 2.17
C HIS A 103 10.90 22.13 1.73
N ASN A 104 11.58 22.62 0.72
CA ASN A 104 12.79 21.92 0.24
C ASN A 104 13.86 21.92 1.32
N GLY A 105 14.37 20.74 1.63
CA GLY A 105 15.33 20.56 2.73
C GLY A 105 14.72 20.07 4.04
N ASP A 106 13.39 19.90 4.11
CA ASP A 106 12.72 19.35 5.29
C ASP A 106 12.98 17.86 5.47
N TYR A 107 13.06 17.46 6.73
CA TYR A 107 12.94 16.07 7.17
C TYR A 107 11.46 15.66 7.18
N PHE A 108 11.19 14.38 7.10
CA PHE A 108 9.85 13.88 7.40
C PHE A 108 9.89 13.03 8.67
N ASP A 109 9.12 13.43 9.65
CA ASP A 109 8.95 12.72 10.92
C ASP A 109 7.92 11.61 10.71
N LEU A 110 8.38 10.37 10.70
CA LEU A 110 7.53 9.19 10.49
C LEU A 110 6.55 8.97 11.65
N LEU A 111 6.94 9.35 12.87
CA LEU A 111 6.10 9.15 14.05
C LEU A 111 4.96 10.16 14.14
N ASN A 112 5.25 11.42 13.80
CA ASN A 112 4.26 12.51 13.84
C ASN A 112 3.58 12.77 12.48
N ALA A 113 3.97 12.02 11.43
CA ALA A 113 3.42 12.11 10.07
C ALA A 113 3.48 13.53 9.46
N CYS A 114 4.54 14.30 9.74
CA CYS A 114 4.67 15.68 9.30
C CYS A 114 6.09 16.02 8.81
N PHE A 115 6.19 17.06 7.98
CA PHE A 115 7.47 17.62 7.58
C PHE A 115 8.00 18.59 8.66
N THR A 116 9.31 18.58 8.87
CA THR A 116 9.99 19.43 9.84
C THR A 116 11.27 20.03 9.26
N SER A 117 11.53 21.30 9.54
CA SER A 117 12.74 22.00 9.07
C SER A 117 14.01 21.53 9.78
N SER A 118 13.90 20.84 10.90
CA SER A 118 15.01 20.33 11.68
C SER A 118 14.84 18.84 11.99
N ARG A 119 15.97 18.17 12.18
CA ARG A 119 16.00 16.75 12.56
C ARG A 119 15.30 16.55 13.90
N PRO A 120 14.31 15.63 14.00
CA PRO A 120 13.71 15.24 15.26
C PRO A 120 14.77 14.77 16.28
N GLN A 121 14.72 15.31 17.50
CA GLN A 121 15.72 15.05 18.54
C GLN A 121 15.30 13.93 19.51
N LEU A 122 13.99 13.66 19.61
CA LEU A 122 13.43 12.76 20.63
C LEU A 122 13.36 11.30 20.19
N HIS A 123 13.50 11.01 18.89
CA HIS A 123 13.44 9.66 18.32
C HIS A 123 14.23 9.57 17.01
N SER A 124 14.43 8.33 16.53
CA SER A 124 15.15 8.04 15.28
C SER A 124 14.22 7.73 14.09
N SER A 125 12.90 7.73 14.29
CA SER A 125 11.90 7.43 13.26
C SER A 125 11.63 8.66 12.38
N TYR A 126 12.59 9.01 11.54
CA TYR A 126 12.50 10.09 10.56
C TYR A 126 13.28 9.72 9.31
N ILE A 127 12.99 10.39 8.20
CA ILE A 127 13.75 10.31 6.95
C ILE A 127 14.41 11.64 6.64
N ASN A 128 15.55 11.58 5.99
CA ASN A 128 16.34 12.76 5.64
C ASN A 128 15.67 13.57 4.51
N PRO A 129 16.12 14.81 4.25
CA PRO A 129 15.49 15.68 3.26
C PRO A 129 15.44 15.12 1.84
N GLU A 130 16.45 14.35 1.42
CA GLU A 130 16.47 13.74 0.09
C GLU A 130 15.35 12.69 -0.04
N GLU A 131 15.21 11.83 0.95
CA GLU A 131 14.18 10.80 1.00
C GLU A 131 12.78 11.41 1.22
N ALA A 132 12.67 12.48 2.01
CA ALA A 132 11.43 13.22 2.21
C ALA A 132 10.92 13.85 0.91
N GLY A 133 11.83 14.37 0.08
CA GLY A 133 11.49 14.84 -1.27
C GLY A 133 10.94 13.75 -2.18
N ARG A 134 11.49 12.53 -2.11
CA ARG A 134 10.98 11.35 -2.86
C ARG A 134 9.62 10.90 -2.35
N LEU A 135 9.40 10.89 -1.03
CA LEU A 135 8.10 10.57 -0.45
C LEU A 135 7.04 11.54 -0.98
N ARG A 136 7.34 12.84 -1.02
CA ARG A 136 6.44 13.84 -1.61
C ARG A 136 6.10 13.54 -3.07
N GLN A 137 7.06 13.09 -3.87
CA GLN A 137 6.79 12.66 -5.24
C GLN A 137 5.82 11.48 -5.29
N LEU A 138 6.03 10.44 -4.48
CA LEU A 138 5.13 9.29 -4.35
C LEU A 138 3.70 9.71 -3.99
N MET A 139 3.55 10.64 -3.05
CA MET A 139 2.24 11.14 -2.63
C MET A 139 1.46 11.83 -3.77
N ARG A 140 2.15 12.34 -4.79
CA ARG A 140 1.56 12.98 -5.97
C ARG A 140 1.31 12.01 -7.13
N MET A 141 1.89 10.83 -7.11
CA MET A 141 1.70 9.83 -8.16
C MET A 141 0.29 9.26 -8.17
N ASN A 142 -0.16 8.89 -9.34
CA ASN A 142 -1.33 8.04 -9.54
C ASN A 142 -0.99 6.90 -10.51
N TYR A 143 -1.91 5.99 -10.75
CA TYR A 143 -1.68 4.85 -11.64
C TYR A 143 -1.38 5.28 -13.07
N GLU A 144 -1.97 6.38 -13.52
CA GLU A 144 -1.78 6.90 -14.86
C GLU A 144 -0.42 7.59 -15.05
N THR A 145 0.10 8.24 -13.99
CA THR A 145 1.34 9.05 -14.05
C THR A 145 2.56 8.37 -13.46
N MET A 146 2.41 7.27 -12.74
CA MET A 146 3.54 6.62 -12.05
C MET A 146 4.66 6.14 -12.99
N HIS A 147 4.35 5.86 -14.26
CA HIS A 147 5.35 5.47 -15.27
C HIS A 147 6.30 6.61 -15.62
N LEU A 148 5.92 7.88 -15.38
CA LEU A 148 6.76 9.05 -15.59
C LEU A 148 7.85 9.21 -14.52
N PHE A 149 7.71 8.53 -13.40
CA PHE A 149 8.64 8.57 -12.29
C PHE A 149 9.59 7.37 -12.38
N THR A 150 10.73 7.60 -13.02
CA THR A 150 11.77 6.58 -13.11
C THR A 150 12.44 6.40 -11.75
N MET A 151 12.31 5.21 -11.20
CA MET A 151 13.01 4.78 -9.99
C MET A 151 13.83 3.54 -10.31
N ASN A 152 15.09 3.53 -9.89
CA ASN A 152 15.85 2.30 -9.89
C ASN A 152 15.36 1.37 -8.77
N ARG A 153 15.84 0.13 -8.76
CA ARG A 153 15.46 -0.88 -7.76
C ARG A 153 15.72 -0.43 -6.33
N LEU A 154 16.91 0.08 -6.05
CA LEU A 154 17.30 0.51 -4.70
C LEU A 154 16.38 1.62 -4.17
N GLU A 155 16.06 2.59 -5.01
CA GLU A 155 15.14 3.67 -4.68
C GLU A 155 13.74 3.16 -4.39
N ARG A 156 13.24 2.23 -5.21
CA ARG A 156 11.92 1.61 -5.02
C ARG A 156 11.87 0.80 -3.72
N THR A 157 12.88 -0.02 -3.47
CA THR A 157 13.02 -0.79 -2.24
C THR A 157 13.11 0.11 -1.00
N ARG A 158 13.84 1.22 -1.12
CA ARG A 158 13.95 2.19 -0.02
C ARG A 158 12.61 2.85 0.28
N CYS A 159 11.88 3.31 -0.75
CA CYS A 159 10.54 3.86 -0.59
C CYS A 159 9.57 2.84 0.06
N LEU A 160 9.62 1.59 -0.38
CA LEU A 160 8.80 0.52 0.15
C LEU A 160 9.09 0.25 1.64
N ASN A 161 10.37 0.24 2.04
CA ASN A 161 10.77 0.08 3.43
C ASN A 161 10.28 1.25 4.30
N ILE A 162 10.42 2.48 3.84
CA ILE A 162 9.92 3.67 4.53
C ILE A 162 8.40 3.58 4.72
N MET A 163 7.65 3.22 3.68
CA MET A 163 6.20 3.07 3.78
C MET A 163 5.81 1.96 4.75
N ASN A 164 6.50 0.82 4.70
CA ASN A 164 6.23 -0.28 5.63
C ASN A 164 6.52 0.11 7.09
N GLU A 165 7.62 0.84 7.34
CA GLU A 165 7.94 1.38 8.67
C GLU A 165 6.86 2.37 9.12
N TYR A 166 6.43 3.27 8.25
CA TYR A 166 5.36 4.22 8.53
C TYR A 166 4.07 3.52 8.98
N TYR A 167 3.62 2.51 8.23
CA TYR A 167 2.45 1.73 8.61
C TYR A 167 2.63 0.99 9.94
N ARG A 168 3.82 0.47 10.21
CA ARG A 168 4.13 -0.19 11.49
C ARG A 168 4.07 0.75 12.69
N LEU A 169 4.40 2.02 12.51
CA LEU A 169 4.32 3.04 13.56
C LEU A 169 2.87 3.46 13.86
N HIS A 170 2.00 3.41 12.85
CA HIS A 170 0.65 3.96 12.95
C HIS A 170 -0.46 2.91 13.08
N LEU A 171 -0.20 1.65 12.74
CA LEU A 171 -1.18 0.57 12.89
C LEU A 171 -0.82 -0.33 14.08
N PRO A 172 -1.78 -0.60 15.00
CA PRO A 172 -1.55 -1.51 16.11
C PRO A 172 -1.15 -2.90 15.64
N ASP A 173 -0.14 -3.47 16.27
CA ASP A 173 0.32 -4.85 16.03
C ASP A 173 0.61 -5.20 14.56
N PHE A 174 1.00 -4.21 13.74
CA PHE A 174 1.34 -4.45 12.35
C PHE A 174 2.68 -5.22 12.26
N PRO A 175 2.67 -6.46 11.74
CA PRO A 175 3.84 -7.33 11.79
C PRO A 175 4.85 -7.03 10.67
N VAL A 176 5.98 -7.70 10.73
CA VAL A 176 6.89 -7.82 9.58
C VAL A 176 6.22 -8.71 8.52
N LEU A 177 6.14 -8.23 7.28
CA LEU A 177 5.53 -8.93 6.17
C LEU A 177 6.54 -9.88 5.50
N LYS A 178 6.13 -11.14 5.31
CA LYS A 178 6.99 -12.16 4.69
C LYS A 178 7.11 -11.97 3.17
N SER A 179 6.01 -11.55 2.53
CA SER A 179 5.97 -11.29 1.09
C SER A 179 6.77 -10.07 0.66
N LEU A 180 7.16 -9.21 1.61
CA LEU A 180 8.00 -8.04 1.33
C LEU A 180 9.37 -8.43 0.75
N GLU A 181 10.01 -9.46 1.28
CA GLU A 181 11.31 -9.93 0.78
C GLU A 181 11.17 -10.54 -0.62
N VAL A 182 10.13 -11.34 -0.85
CA VAL A 182 9.83 -11.91 -2.18
C VAL A 182 9.63 -10.80 -3.21
N LEU A 183 8.88 -9.75 -2.85
CA LEU A 183 8.67 -8.61 -3.74
C LEU A 183 9.97 -7.89 -4.09
N LYS A 184 10.88 -7.73 -3.13
CA LYS A 184 12.18 -7.08 -3.35
C LYS A 184 13.09 -7.89 -4.28
N GLU A 185 13.08 -9.21 -4.18
CA GLU A 185 13.90 -10.10 -5.01
C GLU A 185 13.45 -10.13 -6.47
N LEU A 186 12.15 -10.02 -6.73
CA LEU A 186 11.60 -10.13 -8.09
C LEU A 186 11.85 -8.92 -8.99
N PHE A 187 12.11 -7.77 -8.41
CA PHE A 187 12.46 -6.57 -9.18
C PHE A 187 13.99 -6.43 -9.39
N ASP A 188 14.73 -7.57 -9.30
CA ASP A 188 16.16 -7.69 -9.63
C ASP A 188 16.44 -7.52 -11.12
#